data_ec766b0c52715b1ef13b4d669264f3d8
#
_entry.id   ec766b0c52715b1ef13b4d669264f3d8
#
_cell.length_a   1.000
_cell.length_b   1.000
_cell.length_c   1.000
_cell.angle_alpha   90.00
_cell.angle_beta   90.00
_cell.angle_gamma   90.00
#
_symmetry.space_group_name_H-M   'P 1'
#
loop_
_entity.id
_entity.type
_entity.pdbx_description
1 polymer ?
#
loop_
_entity_poly.entity_id
_entity_poly.type
_entity_poly.pdbx_seq_one_letter_code
_entity_poly.pdbx_strand_id
1 'polypeptide(L)'
;MVAYQESLNRISHNIANSNTFGYKPSRSTFSDLLYTRMAVNSQEEPLTGHGVKIEDSRLIYRQGPVLQTENELDFALMGDGFFAVERPDGSVEYTRSGAFDISLEGGKGFLVTADGSHVLDSRKRAIELPRDSSDGPFDLSGLSDQLGIFDFPNPYGLEPSSGNCFKETEISGAAKAVSAGKNDFDRTYQLVPNALERSAVEMADEMVNVITTQKAFQFNAKMVQTADQLEELINNLR
;
A
#
# COMPACT_ATOMS: atom_id res chain seq x y z
N MET A 1 -11.74 -12.78 -18.13
CA MET A 1 -10.29 -12.75 -18.46
C MET A 1 -9.66 -11.45 -17.96
N VAL A 2 -10.20 -10.28 -18.26
CA VAL A 2 -9.67 -8.97 -17.80
C VAL A 2 -9.45 -8.94 -16.28
N ALA A 3 -10.44 -9.35 -15.48
CA ALA A 3 -10.33 -9.36 -14.01
C ALA A 3 -9.17 -10.22 -13.47
N TYR A 4 -8.88 -11.36 -14.09
CA TYR A 4 -7.72 -12.18 -13.72
C TYR A 4 -6.40 -11.53 -14.12
N GLN A 5 -6.37 -10.80 -15.27
CA GLN A 5 -5.19 -10.05 -15.68
C GLN A 5 -4.87 -8.92 -14.70
N GLU A 6 -5.86 -8.17 -14.25
CA GLU A 6 -5.68 -7.13 -13.25
C GLU A 6 -5.23 -7.70 -11.90
N SER A 7 -5.79 -8.86 -11.50
CA SER A 7 -5.32 -9.56 -10.29
C SER A 7 -3.84 -9.98 -10.41
N LEU A 8 -3.42 -10.51 -11.56
CA LEU A 8 -2.01 -10.84 -11.82
C LEU A 8 -1.11 -9.61 -11.75
N ASN A 9 -1.54 -8.48 -12.30
CA ASN A 9 -0.78 -7.24 -12.24
C ASN A 9 -0.57 -6.78 -10.79
N ARG A 10 -1.60 -6.88 -9.94
CA ARG A 10 -1.49 -6.54 -8.51
C ARG A 10 -0.55 -7.46 -7.75
N ILE A 11 -0.68 -8.79 -7.98
CA ILE A 11 0.22 -9.76 -7.35
C ILE A 11 1.66 -9.50 -7.78
N SER A 12 1.89 -9.20 -9.06
CA SER A 12 3.22 -8.84 -9.57
C SER A 12 3.76 -7.56 -8.92
N HIS A 13 2.89 -6.57 -8.69
CA HIS A 13 3.26 -5.36 -7.99
C HIS A 13 3.62 -5.63 -6.52
N ASN A 14 2.87 -6.49 -5.81
CA ASN A 14 3.22 -6.92 -4.46
C ASN A 14 4.58 -7.61 -4.41
N ILE A 15 4.84 -8.54 -5.34
CA ILE A 15 6.12 -9.26 -5.42
C ILE A 15 7.27 -8.30 -5.69
N ALA A 16 7.11 -7.36 -6.62
CA ALA A 16 8.13 -6.35 -6.93
C ALA A 16 8.50 -5.50 -5.71
N ASN A 17 7.53 -5.24 -4.82
CA ASN A 17 7.71 -4.43 -3.61
C ASN A 17 7.95 -5.27 -2.33
N SER A 18 8.33 -6.53 -2.47
CA SER A 18 8.63 -7.41 -1.32
C SER A 18 9.83 -6.95 -0.50
N ASN A 19 10.74 -6.18 -1.10
CA ASN A 19 11.91 -5.60 -0.44
C ASN A 19 11.77 -4.10 -0.14
N THR A 20 10.63 -3.48 -0.45
CA THR A 20 10.38 -2.06 -0.16
C THR A 20 9.98 -1.90 1.30
N PHE A 21 10.69 -1.05 2.06
CA PHE A 21 10.40 -0.80 3.47
C PHE A 21 9.03 -0.14 3.67
N GLY A 22 8.30 -0.62 4.67
CA GLY A 22 6.97 -0.09 5.00
C GLY A 22 5.87 -0.38 3.97
N TYR A 23 6.14 -1.19 2.93
CA TYR A 23 5.16 -1.48 1.89
C TYR A 23 4.00 -2.33 2.43
N LYS A 24 2.79 -1.95 2.05
CA LYS A 24 1.54 -2.66 2.38
C LYS A 24 0.95 -3.30 1.11
N PRO A 25 0.76 -4.64 1.10
CA PRO A 25 0.23 -5.32 -0.07
C PRO A 25 -1.21 -4.94 -0.36
N SER A 26 -1.55 -4.91 -1.63
CA SER A 26 -2.93 -4.72 -2.08
C SER A 26 -3.54 -6.04 -2.54
N ARG A 27 -4.82 -6.26 -2.23
CA ARG A 27 -5.58 -7.45 -2.63
C ARG A 27 -6.78 -7.06 -3.48
N SER A 28 -7.00 -7.82 -4.56
CA SER A 28 -8.20 -7.67 -5.38
C SER A 28 -9.36 -8.48 -4.79
N THR A 29 -10.52 -7.85 -4.68
CA THR A 29 -11.77 -8.53 -4.34
C THR A 29 -12.60 -8.71 -5.60
N PHE A 30 -13.08 -9.93 -5.83
CA PHE A 30 -13.94 -10.25 -6.96
C PHE A 30 -15.40 -10.21 -6.52
N SER A 31 -16.26 -9.63 -7.35
CA SER A 31 -17.71 -9.76 -7.24
C SER A 31 -18.29 -10.32 -8.54
N ASP A 32 -19.41 -11.01 -8.43
CA ASP A 32 -20.19 -11.46 -9.56
C ASP A 32 -20.94 -10.29 -10.20
N LEU A 33 -21.25 -10.44 -11.47
CA LEU A 33 -22.12 -9.52 -12.19
C LEU A 33 -23.59 -9.96 -12.02
N LEU A 34 -24.50 -9.00 -12.22
CA LEU A 34 -25.94 -9.24 -12.13
C LEU A 34 -26.37 -10.41 -13.01
N TYR A 35 -27.29 -11.22 -12.49
CA TYR A 35 -27.92 -12.29 -13.25
C TYR A 35 -29.08 -11.73 -14.06
N THR A 36 -29.24 -12.21 -15.29
CA THR A 36 -30.44 -11.97 -16.10
C THR A 36 -31.27 -13.23 -16.22
N ARG A 37 -32.58 -13.08 -16.25
CA ARG A 37 -33.49 -14.17 -16.51
C ARG A 37 -33.57 -14.40 -18.03
N MET A 38 -33.39 -15.64 -18.45
CA MET A 38 -33.63 -16.02 -19.83
C MET A 38 -35.15 -16.14 -20.04
N ALA A 39 -35.70 -15.40 -20.99
CA ALA A 39 -37.09 -15.57 -21.39
C ALA A 39 -37.24 -16.90 -22.14
N VAL A 40 -37.58 -17.95 -21.41
CA VAL A 40 -37.91 -19.27 -21.95
C VAL A 40 -39.39 -19.49 -21.74
N ASN A 41 -40.04 -20.14 -22.69
CA ASN A 41 -41.49 -20.42 -22.67
C ASN A 41 -41.87 -21.51 -21.63
N SER A 42 -41.20 -21.49 -20.45
CA SER A 42 -41.40 -22.41 -19.33
C SER A 42 -41.67 -21.65 -18.06
N GLN A 43 -42.36 -22.28 -17.07
CA GLN A 43 -42.71 -21.69 -15.79
C GLN A 43 -41.47 -21.34 -14.90
N GLU A 44 -40.32 -21.88 -15.20
CA GLU A 44 -39.05 -21.57 -14.53
C GLU A 44 -38.11 -20.87 -15.52
N GLU A 45 -37.85 -19.59 -15.30
CA GLU A 45 -36.89 -18.78 -16.05
C GLU A 45 -35.49 -19.00 -15.47
N PRO A 46 -34.56 -19.72 -16.17
CA PRO A 46 -33.21 -19.94 -15.67
C PRO A 46 -32.42 -18.65 -15.61
N LEU A 47 -31.65 -18.48 -14.55
CA LEU A 47 -30.76 -17.34 -14.37
C LEU A 47 -29.46 -17.54 -15.15
N THR A 48 -29.09 -16.57 -15.96
CA THR A 48 -27.79 -16.52 -16.66
C THR A 48 -26.85 -15.56 -15.96
N GLY A 49 -25.68 -16.05 -15.57
CA GLY A 49 -24.60 -15.24 -15.00
C GLY A 49 -23.79 -14.53 -16.08
N HIS A 50 -23.37 -13.29 -15.84
CA HIS A 50 -22.57 -12.49 -16.78
C HIS A 50 -21.08 -12.42 -16.41
N GLY A 51 -20.62 -13.27 -15.50
CA GLY A 51 -19.21 -13.36 -15.12
C GLY A 51 -18.88 -12.57 -13.87
N VAL A 52 -17.59 -12.21 -13.72
CA VAL A 52 -17.02 -11.53 -12.55
C VAL A 52 -16.34 -10.23 -12.92
N LYS A 53 -16.37 -9.28 -11.99
CA LYS A 53 -15.57 -8.05 -12.04
C LYS A 53 -14.70 -7.94 -10.79
N ILE A 54 -13.65 -7.14 -10.87
CA ILE A 54 -12.95 -6.68 -9.67
C ILE A 54 -13.80 -5.53 -9.08
N GLU A 55 -14.20 -5.68 -7.84
CA GLU A 55 -15.02 -4.70 -7.14
C GLU A 55 -14.14 -3.63 -6.51
N ASP A 56 -13.08 -4.05 -5.82
CA ASP A 56 -12.24 -3.15 -5.06
C ASP A 56 -10.81 -3.66 -4.95
N SER A 57 -9.91 -2.73 -4.63
CA SER A 57 -8.52 -2.99 -4.31
C SER A 57 -8.25 -2.49 -2.90
N ARG A 58 -8.17 -3.41 -1.95
CA ARG A 58 -7.94 -3.07 -0.55
C ARG A 58 -6.48 -3.24 -0.19
N LEU A 59 -5.93 -2.24 0.49
CA LEU A 59 -4.65 -2.34 1.15
C LEU A 59 -4.78 -3.18 2.42
N ILE A 60 -3.80 -4.03 2.67
CA ILE A 60 -3.72 -4.83 3.89
C ILE A 60 -2.75 -4.16 4.84
N TYR A 61 -3.28 -3.47 5.86
CA TYR A 61 -2.48 -2.81 6.90
C TYR A 61 -2.03 -3.81 7.97
N ARG A 62 -1.29 -4.86 7.57
CA ARG A 62 -0.61 -5.75 8.50
C ARG A 62 0.77 -5.21 8.77
N GLN A 63 1.21 -5.24 10.03
CA GLN A 63 2.59 -4.92 10.39
C GLN A 63 3.55 -5.90 9.74
N GLY A 64 4.56 -5.36 9.07
CA GLY A 64 5.70 -6.13 8.57
C GLY A 64 6.70 -6.47 9.69
N PRO A 65 7.60 -7.43 9.46
CA PRO A 65 8.67 -7.70 10.41
C PRO A 65 9.60 -6.50 10.52
N VAL A 66 9.99 -6.18 11.76
CA VAL A 66 10.94 -5.11 12.04
C VAL A 66 12.35 -5.67 11.91
N LEU A 67 13.19 -5.00 11.14
CA LEU A 67 14.59 -5.30 10.93
C LEU A 67 15.45 -4.24 11.62
N GLN A 68 16.36 -4.66 12.49
CA GLN A 68 17.33 -3.77 13.10
C GLN A 68 18.40 -3.36 12.09
N THR A 69 18.73 -2.07 12.05
CA THR A 69 19.75 -1.47 11.15
C THR A 69 20.84 -0.79 11.98
N GLU A 70 21.94 -0.45 11.33
CA GLU A 70 23.05 0.29 11.95
C GLU A 70 22.92 1.81 11.76
N ASN A 71 21.92 2.27 11.01
CA ASN A 71 21.71 3.66 10.69
C ASN A 71 20.86 4.35 11.77
N GLU A 72 21.36 5.45 12.32
CA GLU A 72 20.67 6.24 13.37
C GLU A 72 19.46 7.00 12.84
N LEU A 73 19.33 7.15 11.52
CA LEU A 73 18.22 7.83 10.86
C LEU A 73 17.06 6.89 10.51
N ASP A 74 17.22 5.60 10.76
CA ASP A 74 16.20 4.60 10.48
C ASP A 74 15.25 4.45 11.67
N PHE A 75 13.97 4.59 11.41
CA PHE A 75 12.91 4.46 12.41
C PHE A 75 11.83 3.49 11.98
N ALA A 76 11.53 2.53 12.84
CA ALA A 76 10.38 1.66 12.65
C ALA A 76 9.24 2.08 13.56
N LEU A 77 8.03 2.06 13.02
CA LEU A 77 6.81 2.29 13.79
C LEU A 77 6.14 0.95 14.08
N MET A 78 6.06 0.57 15.35
CA MET A 78 5.27 -0.58 15.81
C MET A 78 3.86 -0.13 16.19
N GLY A 79 2.86 -0.84 15.69
CA GLY A 79 1.45 -0.47 15.84
C GLY A 79 0.90 0.31 14.64
N ASP A 80 -0.26 0.93 14.81
CA ASP A 80 -0.94 1.70 13.76
C ASP A 80 -0.45 3.14 13.78
N GLY A 81 -0.16 3.72 12.62
CA GLY A 81 0.28 5.10 12.48
C GLY A 81 1.11 5.29 11.21
N PHE A 82 1.42 6.53 10.90
CA PHE A 82 2.17 6.91 9.70
C PHE A 82 3.07 8.09 10.01
N PHE A 83 4.20 8.17 9.32
CA PHE A 83 5.00 9.39 9.26
C PHE A 83 4.37 10.34 8.23
N ALA A 84 4.39 11.64 8.51
CA ALA A 84 3.97 12.64 7.55
C ALA A 84 5.17 13.18 6.79
N VAL A 85 5.02 13.36 5.50
CA VAL A 85 6.03 13.91 4.60
C VAL A 85 5.42 15.00 3.73
N GLU A 86 6.18 16.05 3.48
CA GLU A 86 5.80 17.14 2.59
C GLU A 86 6.53 16.99 1.27
N ARG A 87 5.76 16.86 0.21
CA ARG A 87 6.29 16.80 -1.15
C ARG A 87 6.81 18.16 -1.62
N PRO A 88 7.68 18.20 -2.63
CA PRO A 88 8.14 19.47 -3.23
C PRO A 88 7.01 20.36 -3.79
N ASP A 89 5.84 19.78 -4.05
CA ASP A 89 4.62 20.50 -4.49
C ASP A 89 3.82 21.11 -3.31
N GLY A 90 4.29 20.92 -2.06
CA GLY A 90 3.63 21.38 -0.84
C GLY A 90 2.49 20.48 -0.36
N SER A 91 2.25 19.34 -1.01
CA SER A 91 1.25 18.37 -0.56
C SER A 91 1.79 17.52 0.59
N VAL A 92 0.94 17.30 1.59
CA VAL A 92 1.26 16.42 2.72
C VAL A 92 0.77 15.02 2.40
N GLU A 93 1.70 14.06 2.45
CA GLU A 93 1.43 12.65 2.28
C GLU A 93 1.92 11.87 3.50
N TYR A 94 1.51 10.62 3.61
CA TYR A 94 1.81 9.78 4.76
C TYR A 94 2.50 8.50 4.33
N THR A 95 3.53 8.09 5.07
CA THR A 95 4.30 6.89 4.75
C THR A 95 4.54 6.02 5.98
N ARG A 96 4.78 4.73 5.75
CA ARG A 96 5.27 3.78 6.79
C ARG A 96 6.77 3.55 6.70
N SER A 97 7.39 4.00 5.61
CA SER A 97 8.84 3.93 5.48
C SER A 97 9.50 4.94 6.41
N GLY A 98 10.36 4.46 7.28
CA GLY A 98 11.17 5.30 8.17
C GLY A 98 12.64 5.33 7.78
N ALA A 99 12.98 4.99 6.55
CA ALA A 99 14.32 5.17 6.00
C ALA A 99 14.48 6.65 5.61
N PHE A 100 15.13 7.42 6.47
CA PHE A 100 15.33 8.85 6.29
C PHE A 100 16.78 9.17 5.99
N ASP A 101 16.97 10.28 5.28
CA ASP A 101 18.28 10.87 4.93
C ASP A 101 18.32 12.35 5.35
N ILE A 102 19.51 12.95 5.30
CA ILE A 102 19.68 14.36 5.60
C ILE A 102 19.95 15.13 4.30
N SER A 103 19.09 16.11 4.01
CA SER A 103 19.31 17.09 2.94
C SER A 103 19.83 18.40 3.50
N LEU A 104 20.77 19.01 2.81
CA LEU A 104 21.35 20.32 3.14
C LEU A 104 20.71 21.38 2.25
N GLU A 105 19.86 22.22 2.84
CA GLU A 105 19.22 23.33 2.16
C GLU A 105 19.51 24.65 2.89
N GLY A 106 20.11 25.60 2.18
CA GLY A 106 20.42 26.90 2.75
C GLY A 106 21.34 26.89 3.98
N GLY A 107 22.17 25.82 4.13
CA GLY A 107 23.07 25.66 5.28
C GLY A 107 22.43 25.01 6.51
N LYS A 108 21.17 24.64 6.44
CA LYS A 108 20.45 23.86 7.45
C LYS A 108 20.28 22.41 7.00
N GLY A 109 20.31 21.47 7.94
CA GLY A 109 19.98 20.07 7.69
C GLY A 109 18.49 19.83 7.84
N PHE A 110 17.87 19.20 6.87
CA PHE A 110 16.47 18.75 6.94
C PHE A 110 16.42 17.24 6.85
N LEU A 111 15.51 16.65 7.61
CA LEU A 111 15.21 15.24 7.50
C LEU A 111 14.33 15.02 6.27
N VAL A 112 14.78 14.15 5.35
CA VAL A 112 14.09 13.88 4.08
C VAL A 112 13.94 12.38 3.85
N THR A 113 12.98 12.02 3.01
CA THR A 113 12.87 10.66 2.45
C THR A 113 13.78 10.49 1.24
N ALA A 114 13.96 9.26 0.77
CA ALA A 114 14.73 8.94 -0.45
C ALA A 114 14.22 9.70 -1.70
N ASP A 115 12.95 10.09 -1.72
CA ASP A 115 12.33 10.89 -2.79
C ASP A 115 12.58 12.40 -2.64
N GLY A 116 13.30 12.84 -1.61
CA GLY A 116 13.55 14.25 -1.31
C GLY A 116 12.36 14.99 -0.66
N SER A 117 11.37 14.28 -0.15
CA SER A 117 10.25 14.88 0.59
C SER A 117 10.67 15.15 2.05
N HIS A 118 10.31 16.31 2.59
CA HIS A 118 10.64 16.67 3.97
C HIS A 118 9.78 15.89 4.97
N VAL A 119 10.42 15.34 5.99
CA VAL A 119 9.72 14.68 7.11
C VAL A 119 9.17 15.73 8.06
N LEU A 120 7.92 15.55 8.50
CA LEU A 120 7.20 16.52 9.29
C LEU A 120 7.12 16.13 10.77
N ASP A 121 7.18 17.15 11.61
CA ASP A 121 6.88 17.10 13.05
C ASP A 121 5.36 16.90 13.29
N SER A 122 4.97 16.60 14.52
CA SER A 122 3.58 16.51 14.98
C SER A 122 2.71 17.75 14.67
N ARG A 123 3.35 18.89 14.42
CA ARG A 123 2.72 20.17 14.00
C ARG A 123 2.72 20.40 12.49
N LYS A 124 3.06 19.39 11.71
CA LYS A 124 3.20 19.47 10.25
C LYS A 124 4.22 20.51 9.78
N ARG A 125 5.38 20.59 10.44
CA ARG A 125 6.50 21.45 10.06
C ARG A 125 7.69 20.56 9.73
N ALA A 126 8.49 20.94 8.72
CA ALA A 126 9.72 20.24 8.36
C ALA A 126 10.68 20.18 9.57
N ILE A 127 11.25 19.02 9.81
CA ILE A 127 12.19 18.80 10.92
C ILE A 127 13.55 19.35 10.52
N GLU A 128 14.00 20.41 11.21
CA GLU A 128 15.32 20.98 11.09
C GLU A 128 16.26 20.28 12.07
N LEU A 129 17.41 19.83 11.60
CA LEU A 129 18.46 19.23 12.42
C LEU A 129 19.43 20.32 12.88
N PRO A 130 19.56 20.56 14.20
CA PRO A 130 20.51 21.54 14.71
C PRO A 130 21.96 21.08 14.43
N ARG A 131 22.83 22.05 14.20
CA ARG A 131 24.26 21.87 13.97
C ARG A 131 25.04 22.69 14.97
N ASP A 132 25.97 22.08 15.67
CA ASP A 132 26.81 22.80 16.66
C ASP A 132 27.81 23.78 16.04
N SER A 133 28.22 23.53 14.78
CA SER A 133 29.07 24.43 14.00
C SER A 133 28.83 24.20 12.50
N SER A 134 29.15 25.22 11.68
CA SER A 134 28.89 25.20 10.24
C SER A 134 29.49 24.00 9.48
N ASP A 135 30.38 23.21 10.10
CA ASP A 135 31.03 22.04 9.51
C ASP A 135 31.06 20.81 10.43
N GLY A 136 30.32 20.84 11.56
CA GLY A 136 30.21 19.75 12.54
C GLY A 136 29.15 18.72 12.18
N PRO A 137 29.14 17.56 12.87
CA PRO A 137 28.08 16.56 12.74
C PRO A 137 26.73 17.15 13.18
N PHE A 138 25.66 16.59 12.65
CA PHE A 138 24.30 16.94 13.07
C PHE A 138 24.01 16.33 14.44
N ASP A 139 23.32 17.06 15.28
CA ASP A 139 22.80 16.52 16.54
C ASP A 139 21.53 15.71 16.27
N LEU A 140 21.63 14.40 16.42
CA LEU A 140 20.52 13.45 16.25
C LEU A 140 19.82 13.14 17.58
N SER A 141 20.30 13.76 18.69
CA SER A 141 19.73 13.53 20.00
C SER A 141 18.29 14.06 20.06
N GLY A 142 17.34 13.20 20.43
CA GLY A 142 15.92 13.59 20.54
C GLY A 142 15.15 13.64 19.21
N LEU A 143 15.73 13.14 18.11
CA LEU A 143 15.03 13.05 16.82
C LEU A 143 13.76 12.20 16.92
N SER A 144 13.80 11.12 17.69
CA SER A 144 12.63 10.27 17.97
C SER A 144 11.45 11.01 18.61
N ASP A 145 11.71 12.06 19.39
CA ASP A 145 10.65 12.85 20.03
C ASP A 145 10.09 13.93 19.11
N GLN A 146 10.84 14.30 18.09
CA GLN A 146 10.44 15.31 17.08
C GLN A 146 9.62 14.72 15.93
N LEU A 147 9.77 13.42 15.65
CA LEU A 147 9.05 12.76 14.55
C LEU A 147 7.54 12.81 14.75
N GLY A 148 6.84 13.37 13.78
CA GLY A 148 5.39 13.41 13.76
C GLY A 148 4.80 12.05 13.40
N ILE A 149 4.02 11.48 14.30
CA ILE A 149 3.25 10.26 14.04
C ILE A 149 1.79 10.65 13.91
N PHE A 150 1.14 10.15 12.87
CA PHE A 150 -0.25 10.44 12.55
C PHE A 150 -1.04 9.15 12.45
N ASP A 151 -2.27 9.19 12.95
CA ASP A 151 -3.22 8.08 12.86
C ASP A 151 -4.51 8.54 12.19
N PHE A 152 -5.20 7.59 11.57
CA PHE A 152 -6.43 7.82 10.83
C PHE A 152 -7.58 7.03 11.46
N PRO A 153 -8.79 7.62 11.50
CA PRO A 153 -9.99 6.88 11.92
C PRO A 153 -10.23 5.61 11.08
N ASN A 154 -9.97 5.71 9.78
CA ASN A 154 -10.10 4.60 8.84
C ASN A 154 -8.88 4.52 7.91
N PRO A 155 -7.84 3.78 8.25
CA PRO A 155 -6.66 3.61 7.40
C PRO A 155 -6.97 3.01 6.02
N TYR A 156 -8.02 2.18 5.93
CA TYR A 156 -8.42 1.52 4.67
C TYR A 156 -8.96 2.48 3.62
N GLY A 157 -9.30 3.70 4.01
CA GLY A 157 -9.74 4.76 3.10
C GLY A 157 -8.61 5.59 2.51
N LEU A 158 -7.34 5.33 2.86
CA LEU A 158 -6.19 6.04 2.31
C LEU A 158 -5.96 5.66 0.85
N GLU A 159 -5.65 6.64 0.02
CA GLU A 159 -5.33 6.43 -1.38
C GLU A 159 -3.81 6.28 -1.55
N PRO A 160 -3.33 5.18 -2.18
CA PRO A 160 -1.91 5.01 -2.44
C PRO A 160 -1.42 6.04 -3.47
N SER A 161 -0.29 6.66 -3.16
CA SER A 161 0.44 7.60 -4.00
C SER A 161 1.81 7.03 -4.41
N SER A 162 2.59 7.79 -5.16
CA SER A 162 3.95 7.38 -5.53
C SER A 162 4.89 7.33 -4.32
N GLY A 163 5.98 6.54 -4.41
CA GLY A 163 7.02 6.50 -3.38
C GLY A 163 6.58 5.84 -2.06
N ASN A 164 5.64 4.89 -2.11
CA ASN A 164 5.10 4.21 -0.93
C ASN A 164 4.45 5.16 0.08
N CYS A 165 3.85 6.24 -0.43
CA CYS A 165 3.10 7.21 0.34
C CYS A 165 1.59 7.03 0.14
N PHE A 166 0.82 7.62 1.05
CA PHE A 166 -0.63 7.56 1.08
C PHE A 166 -1.18 8.97 1.19
N LYS A 167 -2.26 9.25 0.45
CA LYS A 167 -3.02 10.51 0.53
C LYS A 167 -4.23 10.35 1.42
N GLU A 168 -4.51 11.40 2.15
CA GLU A 168 -5.75 11.54 2.92
C GLU A 168 -6.94 11.67 1.97
N THR A 169 -8.04 10.98 2.30
CA THR A 169 -9.32 11.08 1.59
C THR A 169 -10.46 11.38 2.55
N GLU A 170 -11.61 11.75 2.03
CA GLU A 170 -12.82 11.94 2.85
C GLU A 170 -13.22 10.66 3.61
N ILE A 171 -12.90 9.48 3.05
CA ILE A 171 -13.23 8.18 3.64
C ILE A 171 -12.26 7.81 4.76
N SER A 172 -10.98 8.19 4.65
CA SER A 172 -9.97 7.96 5.69
C SER A 172 -10.22 8.81 6.93
N GLY A 173 -10.84 9.97 6.74
CA GLY A 173 -10.93 11.02 7.74
C GLY A 173 -9.61 11.77 7.90
N ALA A 174 -9.64 12.88 8.65
CA ALA A 174 -8.49 13.75 8.85
C ALA A 174 -7.41 13.07 9.71
N ALA A 175 -6.14 13.23 9.29
CA ALA A 175 -4.98 12.77 10.05
C ALA A 175 -4.91 13.47 11.41
N LYS A 176 -4.83 12.70 12.47
CA LYS A 176 -4.63 13.19 13.83
C LYS A 176 -3.20 12.92 14.26
N ALA A 177 -2.51 14.00 14.68
CA ALA A 177 -1.18 13.86 15.28
C ALA A 177 -1.30 13.15 16.63
N VAL A 178 -0.41 12.20 16.86
CA VAL A 178 -0.43 11.36 18.03
C VAL A 178 0.83 11.62 18.86
N SER A 179 0.65 11.86 20.15
CA SER A 179 1.77 11.99 21.10
C SER A 179 2.21 10.61 21.58
N ALA A 180 3.51 10.43 21.83
CA ALA A 180 4.09 9.16 22.25
C ALA A 180 3.29 8.51 23.40
N GLY A 181 2.76 7.31 23.17
CA GLY A 181 2.17 6.46 24.17
C GLY A 181 0.70 6.14 24.09
N LYS A 182 -0.17 7.06 23.70
CA LYS A 182 -1.62 6.80 23.49
C LYS A 182 -2.23 7.79 22.51
N ASN A 183 -3.06 7.27 21.61
CA ASN A 183 -3.88 8.09 20.73
C ASN A 183 -5.35 8.13 21.19
N ASP A 184 -6.13 9.05 20.63
CA ASP A 184 -7.58 9.19 20.86
C ASP A 184 -8.39 7.91 20.51
N PHE A 185 -7.78 6.93 19.82
CA PHE A 185 -8.39 5.68 19.35
C PHE A 185 -8.04 4.46 20.22
N ASP A 186 -7.42 4.65 21.39
CA ASP A 186 -6.96 3.59 22.31
C ASP A 186 -6.00 2.56 21.66
N ARG A 187 -5.27 3.00 20.61
CA ARG A 187 -4.24 2.22 19.93
C ARG A 187 -2.88 2.57 20.51
N THR A 188 -2.05 1.55 20.69
CA THR A 188 -0.69 1.72 21.20
C THR A 188 0.27 1.69 20.02
N TYR A 189 1.18 2.64 19.94
CA TYR A 189 2.30 2.61 19.02
C TYR A 189 3.60 2.89 19.75
N GLN A 190 4.66 2.35 19.20
CA GLN A 190 6.01 2.53 19.71
C GLN A 190 6.94 2.85 18.54
N LEU A 191 7.71 3.91 18.67
CA LEU A 191 8.79 4.23 17.75
C LEU A 191 10.04 3.47 18.18
N VAL A 192 10.63 2.71 17.27
CA VAL A 192 11.86 1.95 17.48
C VAL A 192 12.97 2.57 16.65
N PRO A 193 13.99 3.19 17.26
CA PRO A 193 15.13 3.73 16.55
C PRO A 193 16.03 2.60 16.02
N ASN A 194 16.87 2.91 15.04
CA ASN A 194 17.80 1.98 14.40
C ASN A 194 17.11 0.71 13.85
N ALA A 195 15.93 0.89 13.30
CA ALA A 195 15.15 -0.22 12.76
C ALA A 195 14.28 0.25 11.60
N LEU A 196 13.95 -0.67 10.70
CA LEU A 196 13.02 -0.44 9.59
C LEU A 196 11.92 -1.51 9.57
N GLU A 197 10.72 -1.10 9.24
CA GLU A 197 9.64 -2.04 8.94
C GLU A 197 9.84 -2.59 7.52
N ARG A 198 9.98 -3.93 7.40
CA ARG A 198 10.03 -4.59 6.10
C ARG A 198 8.65 -4.64 5.46
N SER A 199 8.63 -4.94 4.16
CA SER A 199 7.39 -5.20 3.44
C SER A 199 6.53 -6.25 4.15
N ALA A 200 5.22 -6.00 4.23
CA ALA A 200 4.25 -6.95 4.77
C ALA A 200 3.83 -8.03 3.74
N VAL A 201 4.51 -8.08 2.59
CA VAL A 201 4.30 -9.09 1.55
C VAL A 201 4.87 -10.42 1.97
N GLU A 202 4.06 -11.46 1.94
CA GLU A 202 4.48 -12.84 2.14
C GLU A 202 4.72 -13.50 0.77
N MET A 203 5.98 -13.65 0.40
CA MET A 203 6.38 -14.10 -0.94
C MET A 203 5.78 -15.46 -1.31
N ALA A 204 5.70 -16.39 -0.34
CA ALA A 204 5.17 -17.73 -0.56
C ALA A 204 3.67 -17.67 -0.95
N ASP A 205 2.90 -16.86 -0.23
CA ASP A 205 1.47 -16.67 -0.51
C ASP A 205 1.26 -16.00 -1.88
N GLU A 206 2.06 -14.99 -2.20
CA GLU A 206 1.95 -14.30 -3.49
C GLU A 206 2.32 -15.23 -4.67
N MET A 207 3.32 -16.12 -4.51
CA MET A 207 3.65 -17.12 -5.53
C MET A 207 2.49 -18.11 -5.76
N VAL A 208 1.83 -18.58 -4.70
CA VAL A 208 0.64 -19.43 -4.80
C VAL A 208 -0.50 -18.69 -5.51
N ASN A 209 -0.70 -17.40 -5.17
CA ASN A 209 -1.71 -16.56 -5.81
C ASN A 209 -1.42 -16.36 -7.32
N VAL A 210 -0.15 -16.18 -7.71
CA VAL A 210 0.25 -16.13 -9.14
C VAL A 210 -0.15 -17.42 -9.84
N ILE A 211 0.25 -18.57 -9.30
CA ILE A 211 0.00 -19.88 -9.94
C ILE A 211 -1.50 -20.13 -10.09
N THR A 212 -2.27 -19.88 -9.04
CA THR A 212 -3.73 -20.09 -9.06
C THR A 212 -4.42 -19.17 -10.05
N THR A 213 -4.06 -17.89 -10.06
CA THR A 213 -4.64 -16.89 -10.97
C THR A 213 -4.23 -17.15 -12.43
N GLN A 214 -2.98 -17.55 -12.68
CA GLN A 214 -2.53 -17.95 -14.02
C GLN A 214 -3.28 -19.20 -14.53
N LYS A 215 -3.49 -20.20 -13.67
CA LYS A 215 -4.26 -21.39 -14.03
C LYS A 215 -5.71 -21.03 -14.36
N ALA A 216 -6.35 -20.19 -13.56
CA ALA A 216 -7.70 -19.72 -13.82
C ALA A 216 -7.79 -18.96 -15.16
N PHE A 217 -6.81 -18.09 -15.45
CA PHE A 217 -6.72 -17.40 -16.74
C PHE A 217 -6.56 -18.37 -17.91
N GLN A 218 -5.67 -19.36 -17.79
CA GLN A 218 -5.44 -20.39 -18.82
C GLN A 218 -6.69 -21.24 -19.07
N PHE A 219 -7.42 -21.62 -18.02
CA PHE A 219 -8.68 -22.34 -18.16
C PHE A 219 -9.73 -21.53 -18.92
N ASN A 220 -9.89 -20.25 -18.60
CA ASN A 220 -10.80 -19.39 -19.34
C ASN A 220 -10.40 -19.24 -20.81
N ALA A 221 -9.10 -19.11 -21.09
CA ALA A 221 -8.62 -19.05 -22.48
C ALA A 221 -8.91 -20.36 -23.25
N LYS A 222 -8.70 -21.53 -22.62
CA LYS A 222 -9.04 -22.81 -23.23
C LYS A 222 -10.54 -22.96 -23.48
N MET A 223 -11.38 -22.51 -22.58
CA MET A 223 -12.84 -22.55 -22.77
C MET A 223 -13.29 -21.73 -23.99
N VAL A 224 -12.69 -20.57 -24.22
CA VAL A 224 -12.95 -19.78 -25.44
C VAL A 224 -12.50 -20.56 -26.68
N GLN A 225 -11.29 -21.12 -26.68
CA GLN A 225 -10.78 -21.90 -27.80
C GLN A 225 -11.64 -23.15 -28.11
N THR A 226 -12.15 -23.82 -27.06
CA THR A 226 -13.04 -24.99 -27.28
C THR A 226 -14.40 -24.57 -27.82
N ALA A 227 -14.91 -23.42 -27.42
CA ALA A 227 -16.15 -22.86 -27.98
C ALA A 227 -15.99 -22.53 -29.46
N ASP A 228 -14.88 -21.88 -29.86
CA ASP A 228 -14.56 -21.58 -31.26
C ASP A 228 -14.44 -22.86 -32.10
N GLN A 229 -13.78 -23.90 -31.56
CA GLN A 229 -13.66 -25.20 -32.24
C GLN A 229 -15.00 -25.91 -32.43
N LEU A 230 -15.90 -25.79 -31.46
CA LEU A 230 -17.26 -26.36 -31.58
C LEU A 230 -18.07 -25.60 -32.63
N GLU A 231 -17.98 -24.27 -32.70
CA GLU A 231 -18.63 -23.50 -33.75
C GLU A 231 -18.09 -23.86 -35.15
N GLU A 232 -16.77 -24.03 -35.28
CA GLU A 232 -16.14 -24.46 -36.53
C GLU A 232 -16.65 -25.88 -36.97
N LEU A 233 -16.74 -26.82 -36.02
CA LEU A 233 -17.28 -28.16 -36.31
C LEU A 233 -18.75 -28.12 -36.74
N ILE A 234 -19.56 -27.30 -36.08
CA ILE A 234 -20.98 -27.14 -36.46
C ILE A 234 -21.11 -26.49 -37.85
N ASN A 235 -20.27 -25.54 -38.17
CA ASN A 235 -20.24 -24.89 -39.50
C ASN A 235 -19.80 -25.86 -40.62
N ASN A 236 -18.85 -26.78 -40.33
CA ASN A 236 -18.37 -27.77 -41.30
C ASN A 236 -19.35 -28.92 -41.50
N LEU A 237 -20.32 -29.13 -40.62
CA LEU A 237 -21.37 -30.16 -40.73
C LEU A 237 -22.60 -29.66 -41.50
N ARG A 238 -22.62 -28.41 -41.87
CA ARG A 238 -23.74 -27.76 -42.60
C ARG A 238 -23.38 -27.57 -44.08
#